data_a5b79d83d323c2055a1e465ff4819ecf
#
_entry.id   a5b79d83d323c2055a1e465ff4819ecf
#
_cell.length_a   1.000
_cell.length_b   1.000
_cell.length_c   1.000
_cell.angle_alpha   90.00
_cell.angle_beta   90.00
_cell.angle_gamma   90.00
#
_symmetry.space_group_name_H-M   'P 1'
#
loop_
_entity.id
_entity.type
_entity.pdbx_description
1 polymer ?
#
loop_
_entity_poly.entity_id
_entity_poly.type
_entity_poly.pdbx_seq_one_letter_code
_entity_poly.pdbx_strand_id
1 'polypeptide(L)' 'MPTCAKCENDVNKVYDCDHTNEESYCKECYTELHYNITEEGKTS' A
#
# COMPACT_ATOMS: atom_id res chain seq x y z
N MET A 1 -10.79 9.69 10.66
CA MET A 1 -9.50 9.06 10.54
C MET A 1 -9.45 8.16 9.33
N PRO A 2 -8.34 8.17 8.64
CA PRO A 2 -8.26 7.35 7.42
C PRO A 2 -8.19 5.86 7.76
N THR A 3 -8.64 5.06 6.83
CA THR A 3 -8.66 3.63 7.02
C THR A 3 -8.00 2.96 5.83
N CYS A 4 -7.19 1.96 6.10
CA CYS A 4 -6.53 1.23 5.03
C CYS A 4 -7.57 0.50 4.19
N ALA A 5 -7.45 0.61 2.89
CA ALA A 5 -8.41 -0.04 1.99
C ALA A 5 -8.18 -1.53 1.91
N LYS A 6 -7.04 -1.99 2.36
CA LYS A 6 -6.72 -3.41 2.26
C LYS A 6 -6.99 -4.16 3.55
N CYS A 7 -6.46 -3.69 4.66
CA CYS A 7 -6.67 -4.37 5.93
C CYS A 7 -7.76 -3.71 6.75
N GLU A 8 -8.23 -2.54 6.31
CA GLU A 8 -9.33 -1.87 6.96
C GLU A 8 -9.03 -1.51 8.39
N ASN A 9 -7.81 -1.19 8.68
CA ASN A 9 -7.43 -0.76 10.02
C ASN A 9 -7.36 0.74 10.09
N ASP A 10 -7.73 1.29 11.23
CA ASP A 10 -7.63 2.72 11.44
C ASP A 10 -6.17 3.12 11.56
N VAL A 11 -5.77 4.14 10.84
CA VAL A 11 -4.40 4.61 10.90
C VAL A 11 -4.40 6.12 10.94
N ASN A 12 -3.32 6.69 11.43
CA ASN A 12 -3.19 8.13 11.47
C ASN A 12 -2.85 8.70 10.12
N LYS A 13 -2.22 7.93 9.30
CA LYS A 13 -1.78 8.41 8.00
C LYS A 13 -1.88 7.29 6.98
N VAL A 14 -2.32 7.63 5.79
CA VAL A 14 -2.43 6.65 4.73
C VAL A 14 -1.47 7.04 3.61
N TYR A 15 -1.13 6.09 2.79
CA TYR A 15 -0.24 6.29 1.65
C TYR A 15 -0.97 5.90 0.39
N ASP A 16 -0.69 6.61 -0.68
CA ASP A 16 -1.32 6.28 -1.95
C ASP A 16 -0.40 6.70 -3.08
N CYS A 17 -0.55 6.05 -4.20
CA CYS A 17 0.22 6.39 -5.39
C CYS A 17 -0.49 5.75 -6.57
N ASP A 18 0.14 5.81 -7.71
CA ASP A 18 -0.48 5.23 -8.90
C ASP A 18 -0.73 3.75 -8.70
N HIS A 19 0.11 3.08 -7.93
CA HIS A 19 -0.02 1.64 -7.75
C HIS A 19 -1.22 1.29 -6.87
N THR A 20 -1.62 2.20 -6.01
CA THR A 20 -2.75 1.92 -5.14
C THR A 20 -4.08 2.18 -5.81
N ASN A 21 -4.05 2.68 -7.02
CA ASN A 21 -5.28 2.91 -7.76
C ASN A 21 -6.20 3.88 -7.02
N GLU A 22 -5.61 4.91 -6.45
CA GLU A 22 -6.34 5.95 -5.74
C GLU A 22 -6.94 5.44 -4.44
N GLU A 23 -6.45 4.36 -3.92
CA GLU A 23 -6.93 3.86 -2.64
C GLU A 23 -5.94 4.20 -1.55
N SER A 24 -6.43 4.22 -0.31
CA SER A 24 -5.60 4.57 0.84
C SER A 24 -5.11 3.30 1.50
N TYR A 25 -3.82 3.19 1.66
CA TYR A 25 -3.21 2.02 2.28
C TYR A 25 -2.42 2.46 3.49
N CYS A 26 -2.35 1.60 4.50
CA CYS A 26 -1.52 1.90 5.65
C CYS A 26 -0.07 1.65 5.27
N LYS A 27 0.82 2.10 6.15
CA LYS A 27 2.23 2.00 5.83
C LYS A 27 2.64 0.57 5.51
N GLU A 28 2.15 -0.37 6.27
CA GLU A 28 2.52 -1.76 6.06
C GLU A 28 2.02 -2.27 4.72
N CYS A 29 0.75 -2.05 4.45
CA CYS A 29 0.21 -2.51 3.18
C CYS A 29 0.84 -1.79 2.01
N TYR A 30 1.07 -0.51 2.18
CA TYR A 30 1.70 0.27 1.13
C TYR A 30 3.11 -0.22 0.84
N THR A 31 3.85 -0.51 1.88
CA THR A 31 5.21 -1.03 1.71
C THR A 31 5.19 -2.40 1.06
N GLU A 32 4.28 -3.24 1.48
CA GLU A 32 4.20 -4.56 0.89
C GLU A 32 3.80 -4.50 -0.58
N LEU A 33 2.93 -3.57 -0.91
CA LEU A 33 2.53 -3.40 -2.28
C LEU A 33 3.73 -3.07 -3.17
N HIS A 34 4.53 -2.12 -2.74
CA HIS A 34 5.71 -1.74 -3.50
C HIS A 34 6.76 -2.83 -3.47
N TYR A 35 6.85 -3.54 -2.38
CA TYR A 35 7.82 -4.62 -2.28
C TYR A 35 7.51 -5.71 -3.29
N ASN A 36 6.24 -6.05 -3.42
CA ASN A 36 5.84 -7.06 -4.38
C ASN A 36 6.14 -6.62 -5.80
N ILE A 37 5.89 -5.37 -6.10
CA ILE A 37 6.15 -4.86 -7.42
C ILE A 37 7.63 -4.93 -7.72
N THR A 38 8.45 -4.50 -6.77
CA THR A 38 9.89 -4.52 -6.95
C THR A 38 10.39 -5.93 -7.12
N GLU A 39 9.90 -6.83 -6.32
CA GLU A 39 10.36 -8.20 -6.38
C GLU A 39 10.01 -8.82 -7.71
N GLU A 40 8.85 -8.49 -8.21
CA GLU A 40 8.45 -9.02 -9.49
C GLU A 40 9.40 -8.59 -10.58
N GLY A 41 9.78 -7.35 -10.60
CA GLY A 41 10.69 -6.88 -11.61
C GLY A 41 12.07 -7.43 -11.44
N LYS A 42 12.43 -7.75 -10.21
CA LYS A 42 13.76 -8.23 -9.96
C LYS A 42 13.93 -9.72 -10.13
N THR A 43 12.88 -10.42 -9.98
CA THR A 43 12.94 -11.86 -10.02
C THR A 43 13.50 -12.40 -11.27
N SER A 44 13.72 -11.80 -12.18
CA SER A 44 14.23 -12.34 -13.43
C SER A 44 15.46 -13.21 -13.23
#